data_b830a897043d5c84743a101d748f6e3c
#
_entry.id   b830a897043d5c84743a101d748f6e3c
#
_cell.length_a   1.000
_cell.length_b   1.000
_cell.length_c   1.000
_cell.angle_alpha   90.00
_cell.angle_beta   90.00
_cell.angle_gamma   90.00
#
_symmetry.space_group_name_H-M   'P 1'
#
loop_
_entity.id
_entity.type
_entity.pdbx_description
1 polymer ?
#
loop_
_entity_poly.entity_id
_entity_poly.type
_entity_poly.pdbx_seq_one_letter_code
_entity_poly.pdbx_strand_id
1 'polypeptide(L)'
;MIVHQIEALANAGVTDIVLAVNYRPEIMTEALKSYEQQYGVNIEFSVETEPLGTAGPLKLAEKILGKDDAPFFVLNSDVICEYPFKELADFHKNHGQEGTIVVTKVEEPSKYGVVVHKPDHPSRIDRFVEKPVEFVGNRINAGMYILNPSVLKRIELRPTSIEQETFPAIVKEGQLHSFDLEGFWMDVGQPKDFLSGTCLYLSSLTKQGSNLLTPSSEPYVYGGNVMIDPSAKIGKNCKIGPNVVIGPNVEVGEGVRLQRSVLLKGSKIKEHAWVKSTIVGWNSSVGRWARLENVSVLGDDVTIGDEIYCNGASVLPHKSIKANVDSKWQDTTGDRFRLLTLYSQPRPLSCKTSLIPSTPTLSVQSTSSSQLRSIIDSVLQKCLQNSNPPHIALLEYF
;
A
#
# COMPACT_ATOMS: atom_id res chain seq x y z
N MET A 1 -2.09 2.41 0.51
CA MET A 1 -1.22 1.39 1.10
C MET A 1 -0.86 1.76 2.54
N ILE A 2 -0.06 2.79 2.76
CA ILE A 2 0.44 3.17 4.09
C ILE A 2 -0.65 3.31 5.17
N VAL A 3 -1.85 3.77 4.82
CA VAL A 3 -2.98 3.89 5.77
C VAL A 3 -3.42 2.54 6.33
N HIS A 4 -3.39 1.46 5.56
CA HIS A 4 -3.69 0.11 6.07
C HIS A 4 -2.66 -0.35 7.11
N GLN A 5 -1.39 0.01 6.92
CA GLN A 5 -0.33 -0.29 7.90
C GLN A 5 -0.49 0.56 9.17
N ILE A 6 -0.76 1.86 9.01
CA ILE A 6 -1.02 2.77 10.15
C ILE A 6 -2.21 2.27 10.98
N GLU A 7 -3.33 1.93 10.34
CA GLU A 7 -4.50 1.37 11.01
C GLU A 7 -4.19 0.08 11.76
N ALA A 8 -3.48 -0.86 11.13
CA ALA A 8 -3.12 -2.13 11.75
C ALA A 8 -2.14 -1.95 12.93
N LEU A 9 -1.16 -1.05 12.81
CA LEU A 9 -0.23 -0.69 13.89
C LEU A 9 -0.96 -0.04 15.06
N ALA A 10 -1.84 0.93 14.80
CA ALA A 10 -2.65 1.57 15.84
C ALA A 10 -3.52 0.54 16.57
N ASN A 11 -4.16 -0.39 15.85
CA ASN A 11 -4.94 -1.49 16.43
C ASN A 11 -4.09 -2.48 17.25
N ALA A 12 -2.79 -2.54 17.00
CA ALA A 12 -1.83 -3.33 17.79
C ALA A 12 -1.28 -2.56 19.01
N GLY A 13 -1.62 -1.27 19.16
CA GLY A 13 -1.22 -0.43 20.29
C GLY A 13 0.02 0.44 20.04
N VAL A 14 0.47 0.55 18.79
CA VAL A 14 1.55 1.48 18.42
C VAL A 14 1.04 2.91 18.51
N THR A 15 1.81 3.80 19.16
CA THR A 15 1.48 5.21 19.36
C THR A 15 2.33 6.15 18.53
N ASP A 16 3.56 5.74 18.19
CA ASP A 16 4.52 6.57 17.48
C ASP A 16 4.96 5.86 16.20
N ILE A 17 4.84 6.52 15.07
CA ILE A 17 5.18 6.00 13.74
C ILE A 17 6.21 6.92 13.12
N VAL A 18 7.36 6.36 12.70
CA VAL A 18 8.39 7.09 11.96
C VAL A 18 8.29 6.72 10.49
N LEU A 19 8.15 7.72 9.64
CA LEU A 19 8.20 7.55 8.18
C LEU A 19 9.58 7.93 7.66
N ALA A 20 10.33 6.95 7.20
CA ALA A 20 11.59 7.18 6.48
C ALA A 20 11.26 7.55 5.03
N VAL A 21 11.59 8.77 4.63
CA VAL A 21 11.25 9.31 3.30
C VAL A 21 12.45 10.03 2.69
N ASN A 22 12.57 9.96 1.37
CA ASN A 22 13.62 10.66 0.62
C ASN A 22 13.09 11.75 -0.32
N TYR A 23 11.75 11.88 -0.49
CA TYR A 23 11.16 12.79 -1.45
C TYR A 23 9.83 13.40 -0.96
N ARG A 24 9.73 14.73 -1.06
CA ARG A 24 8.52 15.55 -0.80
C ARG A 24 7.76 15.20 0.48
N PRO A 25 8.40 15.24 1.66
CA PRO A 25 7.74 14.95 2.93
C PRO A 25 6.54 15.87 3.19
N GLU A 26 6.52 17.10 2.66
CA GLU A 26 5.44 18.08 2.90
C GLU A 26 4.09 17.59 2.38
N ILE A 27 4.06 16.97 1.20
CA ILE A 27 2.82 16.42 0.60
C ILE A 27 2.29 15.26 1.45
N MET A 28 3.18 14.40 1.92
CA MET A 28 2.80 13.27 2.78
C MET A 28 2.35 13.76 4.16
N THR A 29 3.03 14.74 4.73
CA THR A 29 2.67 15.35 6.03
C THR A 29 1.24 15.89 5.99
N GLU A 30 0.89 16.66 4.96
CA GLU A 30 -0.48 17.19 4.81
C GLU A 30 -1.51 16.07 4.63
N ALA A 31 -1.20 15.08 3.79
CA ALA A 31 -2.10 13.96 3.50
C ALA A 31 -2.33 13.06 4.74
N LEU A 32 -1.33 12.86 5.59
CA LEU A 32 -1.41 11.95 6.74
C LEU A 32 -1.90 12.61 8.03
N LYS A 33 -1.94 13.93 8.11
CA LYS A 33 -2.37 14.67 9.30
C LYS A 33 -3.77 14.30 9.80
N SER A 34 -4.71 14.02 8.89
CA SER A 34 -6.05 13.58 9.27
C SER A 34 -6.05 12.16 9.86
N TYR A 35 -5.12 11.31 9.46
CA TYR A 35 -5.00 9.94 9.95
C TYR A 35 -4.34 9.87 11.34
N GLU A 36 -3.44 10.79 11.69
CA GLU A 36 -2.95 10.92 13.06
C GLU A 36 -4.11 11.10 14.06
N GLN A 37 -5.03 12.00 13.73
CA GLN A 37 -6.22 12.25 14.56
C GLN A 37 -7.19 11.07 14.54
N GLN A 38 -7.39 10.44 13.37
CA GLN A 38 -8.32 9.34 13.21
C GLN A 38 -7.89 8.10 13.99
N TYR A 39 -6.60 7.78 13.97
CA TYR A 39 -6.06 6.56 14.60
C TYR A 39 -5.39 6.80 15.95
N GLY A 40 -5.25 8.06 16.39
CA GLY A 40 -4.64 8.42 17.67
C GLY A 40 -3.15 8.10 17.74
N VAL A 41 -2.43 8.24 16.63
CA VAL A 41 -0.99 8.00 16.50
C VAL A 41 -0.25 9.31 16.24
N ASN A 42 1.02 9.38 16.63
CA ASN A 42 1.93 10.45 16.26
C ASN A 42 2.78 9.99 15.07
N ILE A 43 2.88 10.80 14.01
CA ILE A 43 3.66 10.48 12.80
C ILE A 43 4.81 11.46 12.66
N GLU A 44 6.03 10.97 12.80
CA GLU A 44 7.25 11.73 12.59
C GLU A 44 7.91 11.35 11.25
N PHE A 45 8.55 12.33 10.59
CA PHE A 45 9.24 12.11 9.33
C PHE A 45 10.74 12.11 9.55
N SER A 46 11.41 11.01 9.19
CA SER A 46 12.86 10.91 9.08
C SER A 46 13.25 11.09 7.63
N VAL A 47 13.84 12.25 7.29
CA VAL A 47 14.14 12.61 5.90
C VAL A 47 15.58 12.29 5.57
N GLU A 48 15.79 11.43 4.57
CA GLU A 48 17.10 11.14 4.02
C GLU A 48 17.54 12.25 3.05
N THR A 49 18.75 12.75 3.20
CA THR A 49 19.37 13.72 2.27
C THR A 49 20.09 13.02 1.13
N GLU A 50 20.46 11.76 1.33
CA GLU A 50 21.07 10.86 0.35
C GLU A 50 20.59 9.44 0.63
N PRO A 51 20.56 8.54 -0.37
CA PRO A 51 20.11 7.16 -0.16
C PRO A 51 20.98 6.41 0.84
N LEU A 52 20.42 5.99 1.96
CA LEU A 52 21.12 5.27 3.04
C LEU A 52 20.91 3.74 3.01
N GLY A 53 20.27 3.20 1.97
CA GLY A 53 19.91 1.78 1.88
C GLY A 53 18.79 1.40 2.84
N THR A 54 18.63 0.11 3.15
CA THR A 54 17.53 -0.39 3.98
C THR A 54 17.81 -0.39 5.49
N ALA A 55 19.07 -0.22 5.92
CA ALA A 55 19.42 -0.14 7.35
C ALA A 55 19.75 1.29 7.80
N GLY A 56 20.28 2.13 6.90
CA GLY A 56 20.66 3.50 7.24
C GLY A 56 19.52 4.35 7.79
N PRO A 57 18.28 4.27 7.26
CA PRO A 57 17.11 4.96 7.81
C PRO A 57 16.83 4.63 9.28
N LEU A 58 17.05 3.38 9.73
CA LEU A 58 16.92 3.02 11.13
C LEU A 58 17.95 3.77 11.98
N LYS A 59 19.19 3.86 11.51
CA LYS A 59 20.25 4.60 12.21
C LYS A 59 19.97 6.10 12.23
N LEU A 60 19.42 6.65 11.16
CA LEU A 60 19.02 8.06 11.10
C LEU A 60 17.94 8.37 12.13
N ALA A 61 17.00 7.45 12.33
CA ALA A 61 15.90 7.55 13.29
C ALA A 61 16.28 7.06 14.72
N GLU A 62 17.54 6.76 15.02
CA GLU A 62 17.99 6.16 16.28
C GLU A 62 17.52 6.89 17.53
N LYS A 63 17.45 8.22 17.50
CA LYS A 63 16.98 9.03 18.64
C LYS A 63 15.53 8.77 19.00
N ILE A 64 14.70 8.38 18.03
CA ILE A 64 13.28 8.07 18.21
C ILE A 64 13.16 6.57 18.55
N LEU A 65 13.73 5.69 17.72
CA LEU A 65 13.62 4.25 17.85
C LEU A 65 14.33 3.68 19.10
N GLY A 66 15.36 4.36 19.59
CA GLY A 66 16.09 4.00 20.79
C GLY A 66 15.74 4.82 22.01
N LYS A 67 14.57 5.47 22.04
CA LYS A 67 14.11 6.32 23.15
C LYS A 67 13.94 5.55 24.45
N ASP A 68 13.57 4.30 24.35
CA ASP A 68 13.46 3.34 25.44
C ASP A 68 14.01 1.97 25.00
N ASP A 69 13.96 0.97 25.88
CA ASP A 69 14.41 -0.39 25.60
C ASP A 69 13.32 -1.27 24.95
N ALA A 70 12.16 -0.69 24.57
CA ALA A 70 11.10 -1.44 23.94
C ALA A 70 11.46 -1.82 22.51
N PRO A 71 11.10 -3.01 22.03
CA PRO A 71 11.28 -3.38 20.63
C PRO A 71 10.39 -2.52 19.74
N PHE A 72 10.80 -2.34 18.49
CA PHE A 72 10.05 -1.56 17.50
C PHE A 72 9.77 -2.36 16.24
N PHE A 73 8.67 -2.03 15.55
CA PHE A 73 8.34 -2.58 14.24
C PHE A 73 9.11 -1.86 13.13
N VAL A 74 9.48 -2.60 12.10
CA VAL A 74 10.00 -2.08 10.84
C VAL A 74 9.23 -2.71 9.69
N LEU A 75 8.73 -1.89 8.75
CA LEU A 75 7.89 -2.35 7.65
C LEU A 75 8.27 -1.69 6.32
N ASN A 76 8.29 -2.49 5.28
CA ASN A 76 8.27 -2.00 3.90
C ASN A 76 6.87 -1.45 3.59
N SER A 77 6.78 -0.22 3.08
CA SER A 77 5.51 0.48 2.87
C SER A 77 4.68 -0.07 1.71
N ASP A 78 5.27 -0.89 0.84
CA ASP A 78 4.63 -1.49 -0.33
C ASP A 78 4.05 -2.90 -0.10
N VAL A 79 4.11 -3.41 1.12
CA VAL A 79 3.56 -4.72 1.49
C VAL A 79 2.11 -4.61 1.93
N ILE A 80 1.23 -5.50 1.42
CA ILE A 80 -0.12 -5.71 1.92
C ILE A 80 -0.34 -7.16 2.33
N CYS A 81 -0.91 -7.37 3.52
CA CYS A 81 -1.23 -8.68 4.08
C CYS A 81 -2.32 -8.56 5.16
N GLU A 82 -2.65 -9.64 5.82
CA GLU A 82 -3.38 -9.63 7.10
C GLU A 82 -2.34 -9.43 8.22
N TYR A 83 -2.08 -8.18 8.60
CA TYR A 83 -0.99 -7.79 9.50
C TYR A 83 -1.10 -8.41 10.90
N PRO A 84 -0.24 -9.39 11.28
CA PRO A 84 -0.32 -10.11 12.54
C PRO A 84 0.48 -9.44 13.67
N PHE A 85 0.35 -8.11 13.84
CA PHE A 85 1.28 -7.35 14.69
C PHE A 85 1.22 -7.72 16.17
N LYS A 86 0.06 -8.11 16.71
CA LYS A 86 -0.07 -8.55 18.11
C LYS A 86 0.61 -9.89 18.32
N GLU A 87 0.30 -10.85 17.47
CA GLU A 87 0.88 -12.20 17.51
C GLU A 87 2.40 -12.16 17.30
N LEU A 88 2.84 -11.28 16.39
CA LEU A 88 4.25 -11.05 16.10
C LEU A 88 5.00 -10.44 17.31
N ALA A 89 4.37 -9.47 17.99
CA ALA A 89 4.93 -8.86 19.20
C ALA A 89 5.05 -9.88 20.35
N ASP A 90 4.01 -10.69 20.55
CA ASP A 90 4.02 -11.75 21.56
C ASP A 90 5.07 -12.81 21.26
N PHE A 91 5.19 -13.22 20.00
CA PHE A 91 6.23 -14.16 19.56
C PHE A 91 7.64 -13.63 19.82
N HIS A 92 7.92 -12.39 19.43
CA HIS A 92 9.23 -11.75 19.64
C HIS A 92 9.59 -11.67 21.13
N LYS A 93 8.64 -11.26 21.95
CA LYS A 93 8.82 -11.19 23.41
C LYS A 93 9.12 -12.57 24.02
N ASN A 94 8.44 -13.62 23.54
CA ASN A 94 8.59 -14.97 24.09
C ASN A 94 9.97 -15.58 23.84
N HIS A 95 10.61 -15.32 22.70
CA HIS A 95 11.97 -15.82 22.46
C HIS A 95 13.06 -14.90 23.02
N GLY A 96 12.76 -13.60 23.23
CA GLY A 96 13.65 -12.65 23.90
C GLY A 96 14.99 -12.37 23.19
N GLN A 97 15.09 -12.70 21.88
CA GLN A 97 16.29 -12.47 21.08
C GLN A 97 16.20 -11.13 20.33
N GLU A 98 17.25 -10.73 19.61
CA GLU A 98 17.41 -9.39 19.05
C GLU A 98 16.43 -9.06 17.92
N GLY A 99 16.04 -10.04 17.11
CA GLY A 99 15.17 -9.77 15.98
C GLY A 99 14.23 -10.90 15.58
N THR A 100 13.11 -10.50 14.98
CA THR A 100 12.14 -11.39 14.34
C THR A 100 11.85 -10.88 12.94
N ILE A 101 11.98 -11.75 11.94
CA ILE A 101 11.56 -11.49 10.54
C ILE A 101 10.25 -12.23 10.29
N VAL A 102 9.25 -11.53 9.72
CA VAL A 102 8.07 -12.19 9.17
C VAL A 102 8.43 -12.83 7.85
N VAL A 103 8.06 -14.10 7.68
CA VAL A 103 8.30 -14.87 6.46
C VAL A 103 7.00 -15.37 5.87
N THR A 104 6.96 -15.48 4.55
CA THR A 104 5.85 -16.08 3.81
C THR A 104 6.35 -17.06 2.76
N LYS A 105 5.49 -17.98 2.30
CA LYS A 105 5.85 -18.94 1.27
C LYS A 105 5.39 -18.44 -0.08
N VAL A 106 6.27 -18.48 -1.07
CA VAL A 106 6.00 -18.12 -2.46
C VAL A 106 6.44 -19.22 -3.43
N GLU A 107 5.86 -19.23 -4.63
CA GLU A 107 6.26 -20.15 -5.70
C GLU A 107 7.59 -19.76 -6.36
N GLU A 108 7.82 -18.43 -6.49
CA GLU A 108 9.00 -17.85 -7.18
C GLU A 108 9.86 -17.03 -6.19
N PRO A 109 10.75 -17.67 -5.40
CA PRO A 109 11.51 -17.00 -4.34
C PRO A 109 12.70 -16.16 -4.84
N SER A 110 13.16 -16.34 -6.09
CA SER A 110 14.40 -15.75 -6.62
C SER A 110 14.46 -14.21 -6.59
N LYS A 111 13.33 -13.55 -6.45
CA LYS A 111 13.22 -12.08 -6.40
C LYS A 111 13.37 -11.49 -5.00
N TYR A 112 13.40 -12.32 -3.98
CA TYR A 112 13.31 -11.94 -2.57
C TYR A 112 14.47 -12.49 -1.77
N GLY A 113 14.66 -11.97 -0.56
CA GLY A 113 15.53 -12.61 0.44
C GLY A 113 14.91 -13.91 0.95
N VAL A 114 15.64 -14.99 0.89
CA VAL A 114 15.19 -16.32 1.33
C VAL A 114 15.74 -16.65 2.70
N VAL A 115 14.86 -17.14 3.57
CA VAL A 115 15.17 -17.56 4.93
C VAL A 115 15.26 -19.08 5.01
N VAL A 116 16.41 -19.57 5.49
CA VAL A 116 16.65 -21.00 5.73
C VAL A 116 16.70 -21.22 7.24
N HIS A 117 15.95 -22.20 7.74
CA HIS A 117 15.86 -22.51 9.17
C HIS A 117 16.83 -23.59 9.58
N LYS A 118 17.18 -23.59 10.87
CA LYS A 118 17.90 -24.73 11.48
C LYS A 118 16.98 -25.94 11.55
N PRO A 119 17.47 -27.16 11.23
CA PRO A 119 16.65 -28.37 11.23
C PRO A 119 16.00 -28.69 12.57
N ASP A 120 16.67 -28.37 13.67
CA ASP A 120 16.27 -28.63 15.06
C ASP A 120 15.48 -27.50 15.72
N HIS A 121 15.41 -26.33 15.07
CA HIS A 121 14.69 -25.15 15.57
C HIS A 121 13.89 -24.48 14.45
N PRO A 122 12.58 -24.74 14.32
CA PRO A 122 11.78 -24.31 13.19
C PRO A 122 11.61 -22.79 13.03
N SER A 123 11.85 -22.01 14.09
CA SER A 123 11.79 -20.54 14.03
C SER A 123 13.17 -19.88 13.99
N ARG A 124 14.26 -20.60 14.35
CA ARG A 124 15.60 -20.02 14.36
C ARG A 124 16.20 -20.06 12.97
N ILE A 125 16.65 -18.89 12.50
CA ILE A 125 17.22 -18.75 11.17
C ILE A 125 18.66 -19.27 11.17
N ASP A 126 18.98 -20.11 10.19
CA ASP A 126 20.33 -20.62 9.92
C ASP A 126 21.08 -19.73 8.94
N ARG A 127 20.38 -19.32 7.87
CA ARG A 127 20.93 -18.45 6.82
C ARG A 127 19.86 -17.54 6.27
N PHE A 128 20.28 -16.32 5.95
CA PHE A 128 19.53 -15.38 5.13
C PHE A 128 20.26 -15.19 3.80
N VAL A 129 19.60 -15.43 2.67
CA VAL A 129 20.21 -15.37 1.33
C VAL A 129 19.42 -14.39 0.47
N GLU A 130 19.98 -13.23 0.20
CA GLU A 130 19.33 -12.20 -0.60
C GLU A 130 19.35 -12.58 -2.09
N LYS A 131 18.17 -12.65 -2.71
CA LYS A 131 17.93 -12.89 -4.15
C LYS A 131 18.79 -14.02 -4.71
N PRO A 132 18.66 -15.25 -4.21
CA PRO A 132 19.50 -16.37 -4.62
C PRO A 132 19.31 -16.73 -6.09
N VAL A 133 20.42 -17.05 -6.78
CA VAL A 133 20.39 -17.53 -8.17
C VAL A 133 19.92 -18.99 -8.21
N GLU A 134 20.30 -19.78 -7.21
CA GLU A 134 19.89 -21.18 -7.06
C GLU A 134 18.76 -21.29 -6.02
N PHE A 135 17.89 -22.27 -6.21
CA PHE A 135 16.83 -22.53 -5.24
C PHE A 135 17.40 -23.00 -3.89
N VAL A 136 17.18 -22.23 -2.84
CA VAL A 136 17.61 -22.53 -1.46
C VAL A 136 16.44 -22.74 -0.49
N GLY A 137 15.23 -22.40 -0.92
CA GLY A 137 14.01 -22.50 -0.12
C GLY A 137 12.90 -21.63 -0.69
N ASN A 138 11.69 -21.76 -0.15
CA ASN A 138 10.52 -20.99 -0.59
C ASN A 138 9.96 -20.03 0.47
N ARG A 139 10.56 -20.00 1.69
CA ARG A 139 10.22 -18.98 2.68
C ARG A 139 11.00 -17.72 2.40
N ILE A 140 10.30 -16.65 2.11
CA ILE A 140 10.89 -15.36 1.78
C ILE A 140 10.67 -14.36 2.91
N ASN A 141 11.52 -13.35 2.96
CA ASN A 141 11.34 -12.15 3.76
C ASN A 141 10.07 -11.41 3.32
N ALA A 142 9.11 -11.25 4.23
CA ALA A 142 7.84 -10.57 3.97
C ALA A 142 7.92 -9.03 4.12
N GLY A 143 9.09 -8.47 4.42
CA GLY A 143 9.28 -7.02 4.58
C GLY A 143 8.67 -6.46 5.86
N MET A 144 8.58 -7.26 6.92
CA MET A 144 8.10 -6.85 8.24
C MET A 144 8.97 -7.45 9.32
N TYR A 145 9.37 -6.64 10.29
CA TYR A 145 10.27 -7.04 11.35
C TYR A 145 9.86 -6.50 12.70
N ILE A 146 10.29 -7.17 13.78
CA ILE A 146 10.43 -6.58 15.11
C ILE A 146 11.89 -6.68 15.50
N LEU A 147 12.45 -5.58 15.98
CA LEU A 147 13.85 -5.47 16.36
C LEU A 147 13.98 -4.82 17.74
N ASN A 148 14.90 -5.30 18.54
CA ASN A 148 15.30 -4.61 19.76
C ASN A 148 16.19 -3.40 19.44
N PRO A 149 16.19 -2.33 20.26
CA PRO A 149 17.02 -1.15 20.05
C PRO A 149 18.54 -1.44 19.98
N SER A 150 18.98 -2.60 20.47
CA SER A 150 20.37 -3.04 20.34
C SER A 150 20.86 -3.13 18.90
N VAL A 151 19.95 -3.43 17.95
CA VAL A 151 20.27 -3.50 16.50
C VAL A 151 20.84 -2.18 15.97
N LEU A 152 20.41 -1.04 16.51
CA LEU A 152 20.87 0.29 16.10
C LEU A 152 22.37 0.51 16.33
N LYS A 153 22.96 -0.22 17.28
CA LYS A 153 24.41 -0.21 17.57
C LYS A 153 25.23 -0.97 16.52
N ARG A 154 24.58 -1.84 15.72
CA ARG A 154 25.21 -2.60 14.63
C ARG A 154 25.26 -1.82 13.32
N ILE A 155 24.45 -0.77 13.21
CA ILE A 155 24.28 -0.01 11.98
C ILE A 155 25.10 1.28 12.06
N GLU A 156 25.88 1.53 11.02
CA GLU A 156 26.59 2.80 10.82
C GLU A 156 25.73 3.73 9.95
N LEU A 157 25.88 5.06 10.14
CA LEU A 157 25.19 6.06 9.31
C LEU A 157 25.88 6.20 7.95
N ARG A 158 25.69 5.21 7.10
CA ARG A 158 26.13 5.13 5.70
C ARG A 158 25.15 4.26 4.91
N PRO A 159 25.24 4.26 3.56
CA PRO A 159 24.47 3.28 2.78
C PRO A 159 24.73 1.86 3.24
N THR A 160 23.73 1.25 3.89
CA THR A 160 23.83 -0.09 4.52
C THR A 160 22.56 -0.88 4.19
N SER A 161 22.74 -2.15 3.77
CA SER A 161 21.62 -3.08 3.58
C SER A 161 21.37 -3.88 4.86
N ILE A 162 20.12 -3.85 5.34
CA ILE A 162 19.72 -4.68 6.48
C ILE A 162 19.81 -6.17 6.15
N GLU A 163 19.49 -6.54 4.90
CA GLU A 163 19.44 -7.91 4.41
C GLU A 163 20.84 -8.50 4.16
N GLN A 164 21.77 -7.68 3.70
CA GLN A 164 23.12 -8.15 3.32
C GLN A 164 24.16 -8.00 4.44
N GLU A 165 23.96 -7.07 5.36
CA GLU A 165 24.92 -6.78 6.41
C GLU A 165 24.37 -7.08 7.81
N THR A 166 23.21 -6.52 8.17
CA THR A 166 22.69 -6.57 9.55
C THR A 166 22.10 -7.95 9.89
N PHE A 167 21.18 -8.47 9.08
CA PHE A 167 20.58 -9.78 9.34
C PHE A 167 21.60 -10.93 9.37
N PRO A 168 22.56 -11.04 8.43
CA PRO A 168 23.59 -12.08 8.51
C PRO A 168 24.44 -12.00 9.78
N ALA A 169 24.73 -10.80 10.30
CA ALA A 169 25.46 -10.63 11.56
C ALA A 169 24.64 -11.15 12.75
N ILE A 170 23.35 -10.82 12.82
CA ILE A 170 22.44 -11.28 13.89
C ILE A 170 22.22 -12.80 13.80
N VAL A 171 22.10 -13.36 12.58
CA VAL A 171 21.99 -14.81 12.34
C VAL A 171 23.22 -15.56 12.85
N LYS A 172 24.44 -15.05 12.57
CA LYS A 172 25.69 -15.66 13.03
C LYS A 172 25.76 -15.80 14.55
N GLU A 173 25.18 -14.86 15.28
CA GLU A 173 25.08 -14.89 16.74
C GLU A 173 23.85 -15.70 17.22
N GLY A 174 23.02 -16.18 16.32
CA GLY A 174 21.82 -16.96 16.62
C GLY A 174 20.70 -16.18 17.28
N GLN A 175 20.66 -14.86 17.05
CA GLN A 175 19.75 -13.89 17.66
C GLN A 175 18.58 -13.52 16.74
N LEU A 176 18.42 -14.18 15.58
CA LEU A 176 17.37 -13.90 14.61
C LEU A 176 16.39 -15.07 14.47
N HIS A 177 15.12 -14.77 14.63
CA HIS A 177 14.02 -15.72 14.49
C HIS A 177 13.09 -15.33 13.35
N SER A 178 12.31 -16.28 12.85
CA SER A 178 11.26 -16.05 11.88
C SER A 178 9.88 -16.34 12.44
N PHE A 179 8.90 -15.58 11.97
CA PHE A 179 7.49 -15.77 12.23
C PHE A 179 6.78 -16.06 10.89
N ASP A 180 6.16 -17.24 10.75
CA ASP A 180 5.41 -17.60 9.53
C ASP A 180 4.12 -16.78 9.44
N LEU A 181 3.95 -16.02 8.36
CA LEU A 181 2.73 -15.27 8.07
C LEU A 181 1.64 -16.21 7.57
N GLU A 182 0.49 -16.16 8.20
CA GLU A 182 -0.74 -16.79 7.71
C GLU A 182 -1.52 -15.82 6.82
N GLY A 183 -2.35 -16.37 5.93
CA GLY A 183 -3.19 -15.56 5.04
C GLY A 183 -2.49 -15.14 3.75
N PHE A 184 -2.95 -14.02 3.19
CA PHE A 184 -2.38 -13.51 1.94
C PHE A 184 -1.24 -12.52 2.19
N TRP A 185 -0.35 -12.45 1.23
CA TRP A 185 0.74 -11.48 1.17
C TRP A 185 0.98 -11.04 -0.26
N MET A 186 1.31 -9.77 -0.46
CA MET A 186 1.73 -9.23 -1.76
C MET A 186 2.59 -7.98 -1.57
N ASP A 187 3.72 -7.97 -2.26
CA ASP A 187 4.50 -6.77 -2.59
C ASP A 187 3.81 -6.07 -3.78
N VAL A 188 3.38 -4.82 -3.58
CA VAL A 188 2.59 -4.05 -4.56
C VAL A 188 3.39 -2.93 -5.24
N GLY A 189 4.70 -3.06 -5.28
CA GLY A 189 5.61 -2.11 -5.93
C GLY A 189 5.43 -1.94 -7.45
N GLN A 190 4.65 -2.81 -8.11
CA GLN A 190 4.34 -2.73 -9.53
C GLN A 190 2.83 -2.64 -9.78
N PRO A 191 2.35 -1.94 -10.84
CA PRO A 191 0.91 -1.83 -11.14
C PRO A 191 0.19 -3.18 -11.28
N LYS A 192 0.84 -4.19 -11.84
CA LYS A 192 0.30 -5.55 -11.95
C LYS A 192 0.10 -6.17 -10.58
N ASP A 193 1.06 -5.98 -9.68
CA ASP A 193 1.07 -6.55 -8.35
C ASP A 193 0.11 -5.79 -7.43
N PHE A 194 -0.03 -4.46 -7.61
CA PHE A 194 -1.08 -3.66 -6.98
C PHE A 194 -2.50 -4.20 -7.30
N LEU A 195 -2.79 -4.50 -8.58
CA LEU A 195 -4.07 -5.10 -8.96
C LEU A 195 -4.23 -6.52 -8.38
N SER A 196 -3.16 -7.31 -8.31
CA SER A 196 -3.19 -8.64 -7.71
C SER A 196 -3.40 -8.56 -6.20
N GLY A 197 -2.69 -7.66 -5.51
CA GLY A 197 -2.86 -7.39 -4.08
C GLY A 197 -4.28 -6.91 -3.76
N THR A 198 -4.85 -6.05 -4.60
CA THR A 198 -6.26 -5.63 -4.48
C THR A 198 -7.21 -6.83 -4.56
N CYS A 199 -6.98 -7.77 -5.49
CA CYS A 199 -7.80 -9.00 -5.58
C CYS A 199 -7.69 -9.85 -4.31
N LEU A 200 -6.49 -10.02 -3.77
CA LEU A 200 -6.26 -10.77 -2.53
C LEU A 200 -6.93 -10.10 -1.32
N TYR A 201 -6.78 -8.79 -1.20
CA TYR A 201 -7.41 -8.00 -0.15
C TYR A 201 -8.95 -8.11 -0.18
N LEU A 202 -9.56 -7.90 -1.34
CA LEU A 202 -11.02 -8.05 -1.50
C LEU A 202 -11.48 -9.48 -1.20
N SER A 203 -10.69 -10.49 -1.57
CA SER A 203 -10.98 -11.90 -1.26
C SER A 203 -10.90 -12.18 0.24
N SER A 204 -9.94 -11.57 0.95
CA SER A 204 -9.84 -11.64 2.41
C SER A 204 -11.07 -11.00 3.07
N LEU A 205 -11.47 -9.80 2.64
CA LEU A 205 -12.69 -9.14 3.12
C LEU A 205 -13.95 -10.02 2.92
N THR A 206 -14.03 -10.74 1.79
CA THR A 206 -15.15 -11.68 1.53
C THR A 206 -15.13 -12.83 2.52
N LYS A 207 -13.97 -13.42 2.80
CA LYS A 207 -13.83 -14.52 3.78
C LYS A 207 -14.18 -14.08 5.21
N GLN A 208 -13.85 -12.83 5.55
CA GLN A 208 -14.16 -12.25 6.85
C GLN A 208 -15.62 -11.78 6.98
N GLY A 209 -16.41 -11.83 5.91
CA GLY A 209 -17.80 -11.34 5.91
C GLY A 209 -17.89 -9.82 6.11
N SER A 210 -16.91 -9.07 5.62
CA SER A 210 -16.80 -7.64 5.85
C SER A 210 -17.93 -6.85 5.19
N ASN A 211 -18.50 -5.90 5.92
CA ASN A 211 -19.53 -4.95 5.44
C ASN A 211 -18.97 -3.84 4.53
N LEU A 212 -17.66 -3.79 4.30
CA LEU A 212 -17.03 -2.87 3.34
C LEU A 212 -17.33 -3.25 1.89
N LEU A 213 -17.67 -4.53 1.64
CA LEU A 213 -18.00 -5.00 0.31
C LEU A 213 -19.44 -4.64 -0.06
N THR A 214 -19.62 -4.24 -1.31
CA THR A 214 -20.96 -4.02 -1.89
C THR A 214 -21.71 -5.36 -1.96
N PRO A 215 -22.95 -5.42 -1.48
CA PRO A 215 -23.73 -6.67 -1.50
C PRO A 215 -23.84 -7.24 -2.92
N SER A 216 -23.71 -8.56 -3.05
CA SER A 216 -23.86 -9.27 -4.33
C SER A 216 -25.29 -9.24 -4.86
N SER A 217 -26.27 -8.82 -4.04
CA SER A 217 -27.68 -8.62 -4.43
C SER A 217 -27.90 -7.38 -5.29
N GLU A 218 -26.93 -6.44 -5.32
CA GLU A 218 -27.03 -5.25 -6.16
C GLU A 218 -26.99 -5.64 -7.64
N PRO A 219 -27.92 -5.12 -8.47
CA PRO A 219 -28.13 -5.61 -9.84
C PRO A 219 -26.94 -5.36 -10.79
N TYR A 220 -26.05 -4.46 -10.43
CA TYR A 220 -24.82 -4.16 -11.18
C TYR A 220 -23.60 -4.96 -10.72
N VAL A 221 -23.67 -5.65 -9.57
CA VAL A 221 -22.55 -6.47 -9.07
C VAL A 221 -22.52 -7.80 -9.79
N TYR A 222 -21.36 -8.14 -10.36
CA TYR A 222 -21.13 -9.37 -11.10
C TYR A 222 -19.88 -10.09 -10.59
N GLY A 223 -20.04 -11.34 -10.16
CA GLY A 223 -18.90 -12.19 -9.78
C GLY A 223 -18.23 -11.87 -8.44
N GLY A 224 -18.78 -10.94 -7.63
CA GLY A 224 -18.35 -10.66 -6.25
C GLY A 224 -17.03 -9.87 -6.13
N ASN A 225 -16.54 -9.71 -4.90
CA ASN A 225 -15.33 -8.96 -4.57
C ASN A 225 -15.37 -7.52 -5.10
N VAL A 226 -16.44 -6.78 -4.80
CA VAL A 226 -16.67 -5.42 -5.25
C VAL A 226 -16.79 -4.50 -4.05
N MET A 227 -16.05 -3.42 -4.06
CA MET A 227 -16.10 -2.36 -3.05
C MET A 227 -16.39 -1.02 -3.73
N ILE A 228 -17.49 -0.39 -3.37
CA ILE A 228 -17.94 0.88 -3.95
C ILE A 228 -18.14 1.89 -2.84
N ASP A 229 -17.50 3.06 -2.98
CA ASP A 229 -17.71 4.17 -2.05
C ASP A 229 -19.17 4.68 -2.17
N PRO A 230 -19.85 4.98 -1.05
CA PRO A 230 -21.23 5.44 -1.03
C PRO A 230 -21.49 6.72 -1.84
N SER A 231 -20.49 7.56 -2.07
CA SER A 231 -20.60 8.77 -2.88
C SER A 231 -20.52 8.54 -4.40
N ALA A 232 -20.17 7.31 -4.83
CA ALA A 232 -20.07 6.97 -6.23
C ALA A 232 -21.47 6.86 -6.89
N LYS A 233 -21.55 7.26 -8.14
CA LYS A 233 -22.79 7.19 -8.94
C LYS A 233 -22.67 6.10 -10.00
N ILE A 234 -23.55 5.11 -9.97
CA ILE A 234 -23.54 3.99 -10.89
C ILE A 234 -24.73 4.10 -11.84
N GLY A 235 -24.46 4.12 -13.14
CA GLY A 235 -25.45 4.15 -14.20
C GLY A 235 -26.22 2.83 -14.36
N LYS A 236 -27.26 2.84 -15.19
CA LYS A 236 -28.07 1.65 -15.48
C LYS A 236 -27.28 0.62 -16.29
N ASN A 237 -27.71 -0.64 -16.23
CA ASN A 237 -27.18 -1.75 -17.06
C ASN A 237 -25.67 -1.98 -16.95
N CYS A 238 -25.03 -1.55 -15.85
CA CYS A 238 -23.61 -1.80 -15.59
C CYS A 238 -23.35 -3.26 -15.19
N LYS A 239 -22.13 -3.74 -15.46
CA LYS A 239 -21.58 -5.01 -14.93
C LYS A 239 -20.24 -4.73 -14.25
N ILE A 240 -20.25 -4.76 -12.92
CA ILE A 240 -19.11 -4.38 -12.08
C ILE A 240 -18.62 -5.61 -11.31
N GLY A 241 -17.39 -6.03 -11.57
CA GLY A 241 -16.77 -7.19 -10.94
C GLY A 241 -16.38 -8.29 -11.93
N PRO A 242 -15.69 -9.34 -11.45
CA PRO A 242 -15.15 -9.44 -10.09
C PRO A 242 -13.92 -8.55 -9.86
N ASN A 243 -13.61 -8.34 -8.55
CA ASN A 243 -12.41 -7.65 -8.11
C ASN A 243 -12.33 -6.18 -8.58
N VAL A 244 -13.28 -5.37 -8.18
CA VAL A 244 -13.36 -3.94 -8.54
C VAL A 244 -13.44 -3.08 -7.29
N VAL A 245 -12.67 -2.00 -7.28
CA VAL A 245 -12.74 -0.93 -6.27
C VAL A 245 -13.13 0.36 -6.97
N ILE A 246 -14.16 1.03 -6.46
CA ILE A 246 -14.64 2.33 -6.93
C ILE A 246 -14.56 3.32 -5.78
N GLY A 247 -13.71 4.32 -5.95
CA GLY A 247 -13.42 5.36 -4.95
C GLY A 247 -14.48 6.47 -4.86
N PRO A 248 -14.28 7.43 -3.97
CA PRO A 248 -15.20 8.53 -3.73
C PRO A 248 -15.48 9.39 -4.97
N ASN A 249 -16.74 9.84 -5.11
CA ASN A 249 -17.19 10.73 -6.16
C ASN A 249 -16.90 10.24 -7.60
N VAL A 250 -16.75 8.93 -7.79
CA VAL A 250 -16.61 8.33 -9.11
C VAL A 250 -17.97 8.29 -9.81
N GLU A 251 -17.99 8.61 -11.11
CA GLU A 251 -19.19 8.54 -11.94
C GLU A 251 -19.02 7.44 -13.01
N VAL A 252 -19.91 6.46 -12.99
CA VAL A 252 -19.95 5.35 -13.95
C VAL A 252 -21.21 5.48 -14.81
N GLY A 253 -21.04 5.66 -16.10
CA GLY A 253 -22.11 5.81 -17.09
C GLY A 253 -22.89 4.52 -17.34
N GLU A 254 -23.93 4.62 -18.16
CA GLU A 254 -24.78 3.47 -18.51
C GLU A 254 -24.01 2.40 -19.29
N GLY A 255 -24.31 1.13 -19.05
CA GLY A 255 -23.80 0.00 -19.82
C GLY A 255 -22.30 -0.29 -19.64
N VAL A 256 -21.63 0.35 -18.70
CA VAL A 256 -20.20 0.18 -18.41
C VAL A 256 -19.91 -1.22 -17.87
N ARG A 257 -18.76 -1.77 -18.25
CA ARG A 257 -18.23 -3.04 -17.74
C ARG A 257 -16.89 -2.83 -17.09
N LEU A 258 -16.77 -3.21 -15.80
CA LEU A 258 -15.55 -3.11 -14.99
C LEU A 258 -15.16 -4.49 -14.49
N GLN A 259 -13.88 -4.83 -14.58
CA GLN A 259 -13.33 -6.10 -14.06
C GLN A 259 -11.88 -5.92 -13.61
N ARG A 260 -11.53 -6.44 -12.44
CA ARG A 260 -10.17 -6.40 -11.88
C ARG A 260 -9.53 -5.01 -12.01
N SER A 261 -10.26 -3.97 -11.60
CA SER A 261 -9.87 -2.58 -11.84
C SER A 261 -10.10 -1.73 -10.61
N VAL A 262 -9.31 -0.67 -10.49
CA VAL A 262 -9.40 0.32 -9.43
C VAL A 262 -9.67 1.69 -10.06
N LEU A 263 -10.76 2.32 -9.65
CA LEU A 263 -11.14 3.67 -10.05
C LEU A 263 -10.92 4.61 -8.88
N LEU A 264 -9.97 5.54 -9.00
CA LEU A 264 -9.64 6.48 -7.94
C LEU A 264 -10.61 7.67 -7.91
N LYS A 265 -10.60 8.40 -6.79
CA LYS A 265 -11.52 9.51 -6.49
C LYS A 265 -11.74 10.45 -7.68
N GLY A 266 -13.00 10.78 -7.94
CA GLY A 266 -13.41 11.78 -8.94
C GLY A 266 -13.27 11.32 -10.39
N SER A 267 -12.86 10.08 -10.66
CA SER A 267 -12.76 9.58 -12.03
C SER A 267 -14.15 9.38 -12.67
N LYS A 268 -14.20 9.45 -14.01
CA LYS A 268 -15.44 9.33 -14.79
C LYS A 268 -15.28 8.29 -15.87
N ILE A 269 -16.15 7.29 -15.86
CA ILE A 269 -16.23 6.27 -16.91
C ILE A 269 -17.52 6.51 -17.69
N LYS A 270 -17.39 6.94 -18.95
CA LYS A 270 -18.54 7.24 -19.78
C LYS A 270 -19.23 5.97 -20.31
N GLU A 271 -20.39 6.15 -20.91
CA GLU A 271 -21.32 5.08 -21.29
C GLU A 271 -20.65 4.03 -22.17
N HIS A 272 -21.00 2.76 -21.92
CA HIS A 272 -20.56 1.57 -22.67
C HIS A 272 -19.06 1.30 -22.72
N ALA A 273 -18.27 2.01 -21.91
CA ALA A 273 -16.84 1.73 -21.81
C ALA A 273 -16.59 0.35 -21.17
N TRP A 274 -15.47 -0.28 -21.55
CA TRP A 274 -15.00 -1.52 -20.97
C TRP A 274 -13.61 -1.32 -20.35
N VAL A 275 -13.52 -1.49 -19.04
CA VAL A 275 -12.30 -1.31 -18.28
C VAL A 275 -11.95 -2.62 -17.55
N LYS A 276 -10.83 -3.23 -17.93
CA LYS A 276 -10.37 -4.50 -17.39
C LYS A 276 -8.90 -4.43 -17.00
N SER A 277 -8.55 -4.95 -15.83
CA SER A 277 -7.17 -4.95 -15.33
C SER A 277 -6.50 -3.58 -15.47
N THR A 278 -7.14 -2.53 -14.95
CA THR A 278 -6.75 -1.13 -15.17
C THR A 278 -6.82 -0.35 -13.86
N ILE A 279 -5.87 0.57 -13.70
CA ILE A 279 -5.90 1.58 -12.63
C ILE A 279 -6.25 2.92 -13.29
N VAL A 280 -7.40 3.48 -12.92
CA VAL A 280 -7.84 4.82 -13.40
C VAL A 280 -7.52 5.83 -12.31
N GLY A 281 -6.61 6.75 -12.61
CA GLY A 281 -6.14 7.80 -11.72
C GLY A 281 -7.21 8.81 -11.31
N TRP A 282 -6.87 9.64 -10.32
CA TRP A 282 -7.77 10.68 -9.81
C TRP A 282 -8.25 11.60 -10.92
N ASN A 283 -9.51 12.01 -10.86
CA ASN A 283 -10.13 12.96 -11.77
C ASN A 283 -10.03 12.62 -13.26
N SER A 284 -9.60 11.40 -13.59
CA SER A 284 -9.41 10.95 -14.98
C SER A 284 -10.74 10.56 -15.63
N SER A 285 -10.82 10.72 -16.95
CA SER A 285 -12.02 10.44 -17.73
C SER A 285 -11.77 9.40 -18.83
N VAL A 286 -12.59 8.37 -18.87
CA VAL A 286 -12.60 7.34 -19.92
C VAL A 286 -13.80 7.57 -20.83
N GLY A 287 -13.58 7.73 -22.13
CA GLY A 287 -14.57 8.06 -23.15
C GLY A 287 -15.62 6.98 -23.38
N ARG A 288 -16.68 7.32 -24.11
CA ARG A 288 -17.74 6.38 -24.52
C ARG A 288 -17.16 5.28 -25.39
N TRP A 289 -17.61 4.04 -25.18
CA TRP A 289 -17.15 2.89 -25.96
C TRP A 289 -15.63 2.63 -25.93
N ALA A 290 -14.89 3.35 -25.06
CA ALA A 290 -13.47 3.13 -24.91
C ALA A 290 -13.21 1.77 -24.23
N ARG A 291 -12.08 1.15 -24.59
CA ARG A 291 -11.66 -0.14 -24.05
C ARG A 291 -10.25 -0.04 -23.48
N LEU A 292 -10.12 -0.32 -22.18
CA LEU A 292 -8.83 -0.34 -21.47
C LEU A 292 -8.60 -1.74 -20.91
N GLU A 293 -7.40 -2.29 -21.16
CA GLU A 293 -7.04 -3.62 -20.63
C GLU A 293 -5.52 -3.82 -20.46
N ASN A 294 -5.12 -5.01 -19.99
CA ASN A 294 -3.73 -5.49 -19.88
C ASN A 294 -2.80 -4.60 -19.07
N VAL A 295 -3.27 -4.25 -17.85
CA VAL A 295 -2.53 -3.40 -16.90
C VAL A 295 -2.30 -1.99 -17.44
N SER A 296 -3.36 -1.39 -17.98
CA SER A 296 -3.33 0.04 -18.30
C SER A 296 -3.38 0.86 -17.00
N VAL A 297 -2.59 1.94 -16.95
CA VAL A 297 -2.49 2.85 -15.81
C VAL A 297 -2.68 4.28 -16.30
N LEU A 298 -3.69 4.95 -15.78
CA LEU A 298 -3.92 6.38 -16.03
C LEU A 298 -3.48 7.17 -14.80
N GLY A 299 -2.65 8.19 -15.00
CA GLY A 299 -2.27 9.16 -13.97
C GLY A 299 -3.45 10.05 -13.55
N ASP A 300 -3.14 11.11 -12.81
CA ASP A 300 -4.14 12.13 -12.42
C ASP A 300 -4.56 12.97 -13.64
N ASP A 301 -5.85 13.34 -13.72
CA ASP A 301 -6.42 14.21 -14.75
C ASP A 301 -6.08 13.76 -16.20
N VAL A 302 -6.17 12.46 -16.45
CA VAL A 302 -5.99 11.89 -17.80
C VAL A 302 -7.33 11.78 -18.49
N THR A 303 -7.38 12.14 -19.79
CA THR A 303 -8.57 11.98 -20.62
C THR A 303 -8.31 10.97 -21.74
N ILE A 304 -9.10 9.90 -21.77
CA ILE A 304 -9.18 8.96 -22.89
C ILE A 304 -10.39 9.35 -23.75
N GLY A 305 -10.18 9.54 -25.06
CA GLY A 305 -11.23 9.87 -26.01
C GLY A 305 -12.30 8.78 -26.16
N ASP A 306 -13.41 9.11 -26.83
CA ASP A 306 -14.45 8.15 -27.17
C ASP A 306 -13.90 7.09 -28.17
N GLU A 307 -14.33 5.83 -28.06
CA GLU A 307 -13.99 4.71 -28.94
C GLU A 307 -12.50 4.33 -28.97
N ILE A 308 -11.70 4.82 -28.02
CA ILE A 308 -10.26 4.56 -27.97
C ILE A 308 -9.98 3.21 -27.30
N TYR A 309 -9.07 2.45 -27.92
CA TYR A 309 -8.53 1.22 -27.38
C TYR A 309 -7.14 1.46 -26.75
N CYS A 310 -7.00 1.16 -25.47
CA CYS A 310 -5.73 1.21 -24.72
C CYS A 310 -5.37 -0.19 -24.23
N ASN A 311 -4.24 -0.71 -24.67
CA ASN A 311 -3.76 -2.05 -24.34
C ASN A 311 -2.39 -1.97 -23.65
N GLY A 312 -2.37 -2.07 -22.31
CA GLY A 312 -1.15 -1.98 -21.52
C GLY A 312 -0.53 -0.57 -21.49
N ALA A 313 -1.37 0.47 -21.61
CA ALA A 313 -0.90 1.85 -21.67
C ALA A 313 -0.58 2.41 -20.27
N SER A 314 0.59 3.03 -20.12
CA SER A 314 0.93 3.86 -18.95
C SER A 314 0.91 5.32 -19.34
N VAL A 315 -0.08 6.07 -18.84
CA VAL A 315 -0.34 7.46 -19.24
C VAL A 315 -0.01 8.39 -18.07
N LEU A 316 0.93 9.31 -18.29
CA LEU A 316 1.33 10.32 -17.30
C LEU A 316 0.18 11.30 -17.00
N PRO A 317 0.21 11.95 -15.81
CA PRO A 317 -0.77 12.95 -15.42
C PRO A 317 -0.97 14.06 -16.46
N HIS A 318 -2.19 14.60 -16.50
CA HIS A 318 -2.60 15.74 -17.34
C HIS A 318 -2.42 15.50 -18.84
N LYS A 319 -2.66 14.27 -19.32
CA LYS A 319 -2.56 13.89 -20.74
C LYS A 319 -3.92 13.51 -21.34
N SER A 320 -4.03 13.70 -22.65
CA SER A 320 -5.19 13.27 -23.42
C SER A 320 -4.76 12.28 -24.50
N ILE A 321 -5.41 11.12 -24.55
CA ILE A 321 -5.20 10.07 -25.55
C ILE A 321 -6.36 10.15 -26.55
N LYS A 322 -6.03 10.39 -27.82
CA LYS A 322 -7.00 10.57 -28.92
C LYS A 322 -6.84 9.52 -30.04
N ALA A 323 -5.96 8.55 -29.86
CA ALA A 323 -5.72 7.46 -30.79
C ALA A 323 -5.50 6.15 -30.03
N ASN A 324 -5.74 5.03 -30.68
CA ASN A 324 -5.52 3.71 -30.10
C ASN A 324 -4.06 3.51 -29.68
N VAL A 325 -3.87 2.81 -28.56
CA VAL A 325 -2.54 2.45 -28.01
C VAL A 325 -2.44 0.94 -28.00
N ASP A 326 -1.71 0.37 -28.98
CA ASP A 326 -1.50 -1.07 -29.11
C ASP A 326 -0.30 -1.56 -28.33
N SER A 327 -0.37 -2.77 -27.79
CA SER A 327 0.71 -3.45 -27.04
C SER A 327 2.00 -3.71 -27.84
N LYS A 328 1.98 -3.53 -29.16
CA LYS A 328 3.14 -3.70 -30.06
C LYS A 328 4.28 -2.70 -29.84
N TRP A 329 4.08 -1.71 -28.99
CA TRP A 329 5.14 -0.78 -28.54
C TRP A 329 5.90 -1.30 -27.32
N GLN A 330 5.89 -2.62 -27.06
CA GLN A 330 6.89 -3.24 -26.19
C GLN A 330 8.20 -3.32 -26.97
N ASP A 331 9.09 -2.46 -26.57
CA ASP A 331 10.41 -2.18 -27.09
C ASP A 331 11.30 -3.41 -27.30
N THR A 332 11.97 -3.46 -28.45
CA THR A 332 13.06 -4.39 -28.78
C THR A 332 14.40 -4.03 -28.11
N THR A 333 14.48 -3.01 -27.26
CA THR A 333 15.71 -2.48 -26.64
C THR A 333 15.83 -2.70 -25.13
N GLY A 334 15.08 -3.61 -24.53
CA GLY A 334 15.33 -4.04 -23.13
C GLY A 334 15.06 -3.04 -22.00
N ASP A 335 14.70 -1.81 -22.31
CA ASP A 335 14.34 -0.79 -21.29
C ASP A 335 12.85 -0.86 -20.94
N ARG A 336 12.55 -1.26 -19.71
CA ARG A 336 11.21 -1.60 -19.20
C ARG A 336 10.23 -0.45 -19.03
N PHE A 337 10.58 0.78 -19.38
CA PHE A 337 9.69 1.94 -19.26
C PHE A 337 9.89 2.94 -20.40
N ARG A 338 9.10 2.84 -21.48
CA ARG A 338 8.94 3.98 -22.39
C ARG A 338 7.68 4.75 -22.03
N LEU A 339 7.88 5.93 -21.45
CA LEU A 339 6.89 6.97 -21.33
C LEU A 339 6.42 7.41 -22.71
N LEU A 340 5.16 7.12 -23.09
CA LEU A 340 4.52 7.72 -24.25
C LEU A 340 4.28 9.21 -24.02
N THR A 341 5.25 10.03 -24.39
CA THR A 341 5.11 11.49 -24.46
C THR A 341 4.56 11.86 -25.83
N LEU A 342 3.24 11.77 -26.00
CA LEU A 342 2.59 12.40 -27.15
C LEU A 342 2.46 13.90 -26.87
N TYR A 343 3.36 14.69 -27.45
CA TYR A 343 3.32 16.15 -27.38
C TYR A 343 2.07 16.67 -28.11
N SER A 344 1.13 17.22 -27.34
CA SER A 344 0.23 18.25 -27.87
C SER A 344 0.83 19.59 -27.52
N GLN A 345 1.04 20.45 -28.53
CA GLN A 345 1.59 21.80 -28.39
C GLN A 345 0.83 22.61 -27.33
N PRO A 346 1.51 23.39 -26.48
CA PRO A 346 0.82 24.24 -25.50
C PRO A 346 0.14 25.40 -26.20
N ARG A 347 -1.15 25.59 -25.90
CA ARG A 347 -1.85 26.85 -26.26
C ARG A 347 -1.31 27.96 -25.36
N PRO A 348 -1.10 29.17 -25.88
CA PRO A 348 -0.64 30.30 -25.09
C PRO A 348 -1.72 30.72 -24.09
N LEU A 349 -1.35 30.80 -22.83
CA LEU A 349 -2.15 31.37 -21.75
C LEU A 349 -2.30 32.87 -21.95
N SER A 350 -3.50 33.33 -22.30
CA SER A 350 -3.87 34.73 -22.15
C SER A 350 -4.26 35.00 -20.70
N CYS A 351 -3.45 35.81 -20.06
CA CYS A 351 -3.69 36.34 -18.72
C CYS A 351 -4.90 37.28 -18.75
N LYS A 352 -5.96 36.98 -17.98
CA LYS A 352 -6.97 37.97 -17.55
C LYS A 352 -7.18 37.79 -16.05
N THR A 353 -6.68 38.77 -15.34
CA THR A 353 -6.97 39.09 -13.94
C THR A 353 -8.43 39.51 -13.79
N SER A 354 -9.18 38.91 -12.86
CA SER A 354 -10.31 39.57 -12.19
C SER A 354 -10.69 38.88 -10.88
N LEU A 355 -10.43 39.58 -9.79
CA LEU A 355 -11.25 39.84 -8.59
C LEU A 355 -12.03 38.68 -7.93
N ILE A 356 -11.65 38.49 -6.67
CA ILE A 356 -12.30 37.66 -5.63
C ILE A 356 -13.66 38.27 -5.22
N PRO A 357 -14.63 37.46 -4.88
CA PRO A 357 -15.49 37.75 -3.74
C PRO A 357 -15.62 36.59 -2.74
N SER A 358 -15.60 37.03 -1.51
CA SER A 358 -15.93 36.52 -0.18
C SER A 358 -16.85 35.30 -0.05
N THR A 359 -16.48 34.45 0.93
CA THR A 359 -17.13 33.31 1.58
C THR A 359 -18.63 33.46 1.91
N PRO A 360 -19.34 32.33 2.00
CA PRO A 360 -20.20 32.11 3.15
C PRO A 360 -19.91 30.76 3.87
N THR A 361 -19.92 30.87 5.16
CA THR A 361 -19.98 29.86 6.20
C THR A 361 -21.20 28.96 6.05
N LEU A 362 -21.02 27.64 6.04
CA LEU A 362 -22.11 26.68 6.21
C LEU A 362 -21.77 25.72 7.35
N SER A 363 -22.65 25.73 8.35
CA SER A 363 -22.68 24.90 9.52
C SER A 363 -22.95 23.42 9.17
N VAL A 364 -22.10 22.51 9.66
CA VAL A 364 -22.31 21.06 9.59
C VAL A 364 -22.94 20.60 10.89
N GLN A 365 -24.14 20.03 10.81
CA GLN A 365 -24.80 19.34 11.90
C GLN A 365 -24.22 17.93 12.06
N SER A 366 -23.86 17.61 13.31
CA SER A 366 -23.33 16.34 13.78
C SER A 366 -24.45 15.30 13.95
N THR A 367 -24.26 14.09 13.40
CA THR A 367 -25.05 12.91 13.78
C THR A 367 -24.16 11.79 14.28
N SER A 368 -24.43 11.43 15.53
CA SER A 368 -24.18 10.17 16.28
C SER A 368 -22.76 9.61 16.36
N SER A 369 -21.99 10.17 17.30
CA SER A 369 -20.72 9.65 17.81
C SER A 369 -20.85 8.68 19.01
N SER A 370 -22.04 8.28 19.43
CA SER A 370 -22.25 7.52 20.67
C SER A 370 -22.08 6.01 20.56
N GLN A 371 -22.29 5.43 19.41
CA GLN A 371 -22.11 3.96 19.20
C GLN A 371 -20.65 3.56 18.98
N LEU A 372 -19.85 4.43 18.35
CA LEU A 372 -18.40 4.20 18.18
C LEU A 372 -17.63 4.30 19.51
N ARG A 373 -18.02 5.18 20.44
CA ARG A 373 -17.38 5.29 21.75
C ARG A 373 -17.55 4.05 22.61
N SER A 374 -18.70 3.38 22.59
CA SER A 374 -18.96 2.17 23.38
C SER A 374 -18.07 0.98 22.98
N ILE A 375 -17.67 0.86 21.70
CA ILE A 375 -16.75 -0.18 21.22
C ILE A 375 -15.32 0.15 21.62
N ILE A 376 -14.94 1.41 21.54
CA ILE A 376 -13.59 1.90 21.92
C ILE A 376 -13.32 1.72 23.42
N ASP A 377 -14.29 2.03 24.28
CA ASP A 377 -14.13 1.89 25.74
C ASP A 377 -14.02 0.44 26.20
N SER A 378 -14.69 -0.50 25.50
CA SER A 378 -14.59 -1.93 25.77
C SER A 378 -13.23 -2.53 25.38
N VAL A 379 -12.56 -1.97 24.37
CA VAL A 379 -11.22 -2.40 23.90
C VAL A 379 -10.15 -1.81 24.81
N LEU A 380 -10.27 -0.56 25.25
CA LEU A 380 -9.32 0.11 26.14
C LEU A 380 -9.23 -0.54 27.53
N GLN A 381 -10.33 -1.04 28.10
CA GLN A 381 -10.29 -1.74 29.40
C GLN A 381 -9.62 -3.11 29.36
N LYS A 382 -9.56 -3.77 28.20
CA LYS A 382 -8.84 -5.06 28.05
C LYS A 382 -7.32 -4.89 27.81
N CYS A 383 -6.87 -3.74 27.37
CA CYS A 383 -5.44 -3.46 27.08
C CYS A 383 -4.63 -3.01 28.30
N LEU A 384 -5.26 -2.71 29.43
CA LEU A 384 -4.57 -2.18 30.65
C LEU A 384 -4.00 -3.26 31.58
N GLN A 385 -4.09 -4.52 31.24
CA GLN A 385 -3.49 -5.62 32.02
C GLN A 385 -2.60 -6.47 31.11
N ASN A 386 -1.40 -6.06 30.86
CA ASN A 386 -0.16 -6.82 30.67
C ASN A 386 0.82 -6.16 29.69
N SER A 387 2.01 -5.84 30.23
CA SER A 387 3.33 -5.72 29.60
C SER A 387 3.41 -4.95 28.26
N ASN A 388 4.15 -3.84 28.25
CA ASN A 388 4.43 -2.92 27.15
C ASN A 388 4.58 -3.60 25.77
N PRO A 389 3.61 -3.44 24.85
CA PRO A 389 3.81 -3.77 23.45
C PRO A 389 4.81 -2.78 22.80
N PRO A 390 5.35 -3.09 21.62
CA PRO A 390 6.13 -2.11 20.86
C PRO A 390 5.31 -0.85 20.63
N HIS A 391 5.83 0.30 21.06
CA HIS A 391 5.12 1.58 20.94
C HIS A 391 5.48 2.34 19.67
N ILE A 392 6.57 1.92 18.99
CA ILE A 392 7.16 2.63 17.89
C ILE A 392 7.24 1.72 16.66
N ALA A 393 6.93 2.27 15.50
CA ALA A 393 7.11 1.61 14.21
C ALA A 393 7.84 2.53 13.23
N LEU A 394 8.74 1.98 12.44
CA LEU A 394 9.35 2.61 11.28
C LEU A 394 8.72 2.05 10.01
N LEU A 395 8.22 2.94 9.16
CA LEU A 395 7.73 2.62 7.82
C LEU A 395 8.73 3.16 6.79
N GLU A 396 9.32 2.27 6.01
CA GLU A 396 10.26 2.62 4.95
C GLU A 396 9.51 2.87 3.63
N TYR A 397 9.71 4.04 3.07
CA TYR A 397 9.12 4.46 1.80
C TYR A 397 10.23 4.65 0.75
N PHE A 398 10.35 3.69 -0.16
CA PHE A 398 11.31 3.70 -1.27
C PHE A 398 10.75 4.38 -2.53
#